data_783e30e04e281472e2a7d7a17fc808a8
#
_entry.id   783e30e04e281472e2a7d7a17fc808a8
#
_cell.length_a   1.000
_cell.length_b   1.000
_cell.length_c   1.000
_cell.angle_alpha   90.00
_cell.angle_beta   90.00
_cell.angle_gamma   90.00
#
_symmetry.space_group_name_H-M   'P 1'
#
loop_
_entity.id
_entity.type
_entity.pdbx_description
1 polymer ?
#
loop_
_entity_poly.entity_id
_entity_poly.type
_entity_poly.pdbx_seq_one_letter_code
_entity_poly.pdbx_strand_id
1 'polypeptide(L)'
;MIIKKYVGKTESEATEEAKKELGQNIVVMNVRPLKKNGFFSLFQAQKIEVTVALEEETERPATRTLTPDKSARPVGRNPLVEGSQIDIVKPVIKVNKSPDIIDEGSAIEEKLDNLSTLLEKNIKFSEKDDIKDKSLESDKDTPAKSSSSGTDISDETMSFIKLLYNTLIENEVDEIYVNQLTDEVEKISKPGMPFDFALANVYQKMVLKFGKSEPIEPIEPGQGPRAEIFIGPTGVGKTTTIAKLASELSVTQKKKVALVTVDTYRIAAAEQLRTYASILEIPFRVIYSVEEMKQVAEDFKDYDYIMVDTAGHSQHNDELKNDIEAYIRTLEDLMDCENYLVLSATTKYRDLIEIADSYSELVAYKLIFTKMDETGAKGNVYNMRMHTGAPVAYITNGQNVPDDIAIFDAQRIVKNLLGGKS
;
A
#
# COMPACT_ATOMS: atom_id res chain seq x y z
N MET A 1 28.11 7.77 14.83
CA MET A 1 28.24 7.72 13.34
C MET A 1 28.12 9.14 12.80
N ILE A 2 29.16 9.67 12.13
CA ILE A 2 29.17 11.02 11.54
C ILE A 2 29.06 10.88 10.04
N ILE A 3 28.04 11.52 9.43
CA ILE A 3 27.85 11.51 7.98
C ILE A 3 28.20 12.89 7.43
N LYS A 4 29.11 12.95 6.43
CA LYS A 4 29.48 14.19 5.74
C LYS A 4 29.49 14.01 4.23
N LYS A 5 29.37 15.13 3.51
CA LYS A 5 29.36 15.16 2.04
C LYS A 5 30.56 15.96 1.55
N TYR A 6 31.25 15.42 0.53
CA TYR A 6 32.42 16.01 -0.11
C TYR A 6 32.19 16.13 -1.61
N VAL A 7 32.71 17.17 -2.24
CA VAL A 7 32.51 17.46 -3.65
C VAL A 7 33.86 17.60 -4.36
N GLY A 8 34.14 16.71 -5.30
CA GLY A 8 35.35 16.71 -6.12
C GLY A 8 35.05 16.73 -7.62
N LYS A 9 36.09 16.82 -8.43
CA LYS A 9 36.00 16.66 -9.90
C LYS A 9 35.91 15.18 -10.27
N THR A 10 36.44 14.30 -9.42
CA THR A 10 36.35 12.84 -9.52
C THR A 10 35.96 12.26 -8.17
N GLU A 11 35.48 11.03 -8.17
CA GLU A 11 35.16 10.28 -6.95
C GLU A 11 36.41 10.12 -6.05
N SER A 12 37.55 9.82 -6.64
CA SER A 12 38.84 9.69 -5.91
C SER A 12 39.22 10.98 -5.19
N GLU A 13 39.06 12.14 -5.85
CA GLU A 13 39.38 13.45 -5.25
C GLU A 13 38.50 13.75 -4.03
N ALA A 14 37.20 13.55 -4.17
CA ALA A 14 36.26 13.75 -3.05
C ALA A 14 36.46 12.75 -1.92
N THR A 15 36.81 11.50 -2.22
CA THR A 15 37.12 10.47 -1.20
C THR A 15 38.42 10.73 -0.48
N GLU A 16 39.46 11.22 -1.18
CA GLU A 16 40.73 11.62 -0.54
C GLU A 16 40.54 12.82 0.38
N GLU A 17 39.73 13.79 0.01
CA GLU A 17 39.38 14.93 0.85
C GLU A 17 38.64 14.49 2.11
N ALA A 18 37.68 13.56 1.97
CA ALA A 18 37.02 12.94 3.11
C ALA A 18 37.96 12.18 4.03
N LYS A 19 38.94 11.42 3.49
CA LYS A 19 39.97 10.70 4.26
C LYS A 19 40.90 11.63 5.00
N LYS A 20 41.22 12.78 4.44
CA LYS A 20 42.10 13.80 5.10
C LYS A 20 41.40 14.42 6.31
N GLU A 21 40.09 14.63 6.25
CA GLU A 21 39.33 15.28 7.32
C GLU A 21 38.85 14.28 8.40
N LEU A 22 38.34 13.10 7.98
CA LEU A 22 37.68 12.14 8.87
C LEU A 22 38.56 10.93 9.22
N GLY A 23 39.75 10.80 8.62
CA GLY A 23 40.62 9.66 8.85
C GLY A 23 40.43 8.54 7.81
N GLN A 24 41.24 7.46 7.97
CA GLN A 24 41.28 6.36 6.99
C GLN A 24 40.05 5.42 7.05
N ASN A 25 39.32 5.40 8.17
CA ASN A 25 38.21 4.48 8.43
C ASN A 25 36.88 5.09 8.02
N ILE A 26 36.75 5.55 6.77
CA ILE A 26 35.50 6.05 6.20
C ILE A 26 34.88 5.02 5.27
N VAL A 27 33.54 4.92 5.32
CA VAL A 27 32.74 4.13 4.40
C VAL A 27 32.03 5.05 3.42
N VAL A 28 32.25 4.85 2.12
CA VAL A 28 31.54 5.59 1.07
C VAL A 28 30.12 5.05 0.97
N MET A 29 29.14 5.88 1.32
CA MET A 29 27.71 5.51 1.34
C MET A 29 27.03 5.77 0.00
N ASN A 30 27.38 6.86 -0.70
CA ASN A 30 26.73 7.25 -1.94
C ASN A 30 27.61 8.17 -2.79
N VAL A 31 27.52 8.02 -4.10
CA VAL A 31 28.22 8.84 -5.10
C VAL A 31 27.19 9.38 -6.09
N ARG A 32 27.08 10.71 -6.21
CA ARG A 32 26.13 11.35 -7.12
C ARG A 32 26.79 12.40 -8.00
N PRO A 33 26.55 12.41 -9.32
CA PRO A 33 26.93 13.53 -10.17
C PRO A 33 26.06 14.75 -9.85
N LEU A 34 26.66 15.91 -9.59
CA LEU A 34 25.94 17.16 -9.39
C LEU A 34 25.40 17.67 -10.70
N LYS A 35 24.07 18.00 -10.72
CA LYS A 35 23.45 18.62 -11.89
C LYS A 35 23.99 20.02 -12.11
N LYS A 36 24.39 20.31 -13.33
CA LYS A 36 24.84 21.64 -13.73
C LYS A 36 23.64 22.56 -13.89
N ASN A 37 23.60 23.66 -13.14
CA ASN A 37 22.57 24.70 -13.26
C ASN A 37 23.17 25.97 -13.84
N GLY A 38 22.56 26.52 -14.91
CA GLY A 38 22.89 27.83 -15.47
C GLY A 38 23.28 27.83 -16.95
N PHE A 39 23.20 29.00 -17.57
CA PHE A 39 23.42 29.24 -19.00
C PHE A 39 24.85 28.89 -19.49
N PHE A 40 25.84 28.79 -18.59
CA PHE A 40 27.22 28.39 -18.86
C PHE A 40 27.54 26.94 -18.54
N SER A 41 26.53 26.07 -18.41
CA SER A 41 26.73 24.67 -18.01
C SER A 41 27.55 23.81 -18.98
N LEU A 42 27.67 24.23 -20.26
CA LEU A 42 28.42 23.51 -21.29
C LEU A 42 29.94 23.55 -21.10
N PHE A 43 30.48 24.56 -20.37
CA PHE A 43 31.93 24.79 -20.23
C PHE A 43 32.44 24.39 -18.80
N GLN A 44 31.60 23.95 -17.88
CA GLN A 44 32.04 23.53 -16.57
C GLN A 44 32.27 22.02 -16.48
N ALA A 45 33.39 21.61 -15.87
CA ALA A 45 33.65 20.21 -15.57
C ALA A 45 32.55 19.64 -14.64
N GLN A 46 32.16 18.40 -14.87
CA GLN A 46 31.18 17.71 -14.02
C GLN A 46 31.78 17.50 -12.62
N LYS A 47 31.05 17.87 -11.59
CA LYS A 47 31.43 17.63 -10.19
C LYS A 47 30.66 16.44 -9.64
N ILE A 48 31.30 15.69 -8.74
CA ILE A 48 30.74 14.51 -8.07
C ILE A 48 30.65 14.79 -6.58
N GLU A 49 29.50 14.52 -5.99
CA GLU A 49 29.27 14.55 -4.53
C GLU A 49 29.41 13.12 -3.98
N VAL A 50 30.28 12.93 -3.00
CA VAL A 50 30.48 11.68 -2.28
C VAL A 50 30.00 11.86 -0.85
N THR A 51 29.08 11.00 -0.41
CA THR A 51 28.61 10.94 0.98
C THR A 51 29.38 9.84 1.70
N VAL A 52 30.06 10.20 2.80
CA VAL A 52 30.83 9.26 3.60
C VAL A 52 30.33 9.20 5.04
N ALA A 53 30.48 8.05 5.67
CA ALA A 53 30.23 7.82 7.07
C ALA A 53 31.51 7.43 7.79
N LEU A 54 31.73 7.98 8.98
CA LEU A 54 32.77 7.56 9.92
C LEU A 54 32.15 6.57 10.90
N GLU A 55 32.68 5.35 10.97
CA GLU A 55 32.37 4.37 12.00
C GLU A 55 33.25 4.60 13.21
N GLU A 56 32.69 5.02 14.33
CA GLU A 56 33.39 5.07 15.61
C GLU A 56 33.64 3.64 16.08
N GLU A 57 34.89 3.22 16.13
CA GLU A 57 35.26 1.95 16.76
C GLU A 57 34.90 2.01 18.25
N THR A 58 33.78 1.36 18.60
CA THR A 58 33.58 0.95 19.99
C THR A 58 34.55 -0.17 20.27
N GLU A 59 35.50 0.11 21.16
CA GLU A 59 36.50 -0.83 21.69
C GLU A 59 35.80 -2.17 22.03
N ARG A 60 36.13 -3.22 21.31
CA ARG A 60 35.77 -4.59 21.67
C ARG A 60 36.55 -4.98 22.92
N PRO A 61 35.90 -5.38 24.03
CA PRO A 61 36.63 -5.91 25.18
C PRO A 61 37.34 -7.22 24.76
N ALA A 62 38.63 -7.26 25.02
CA ALA A 62 39.49 -8.40 24.75
C ALA A 62 38.94 -9.71 25.34
N THR A 63 38.89 -10.72 24.49
CA THR A 63 38.55 -12.10 24.87
C THR A 63 39.56 -12.63 25.88
N ARG A 64 39.18 -12.69 27.17
CA ARG A 64 39.90 -13.44 28.19
C ARG A 64 39.48 -14.88 28.15
N THR A 65 40.39 -15.74 27.76
CA THR A 65 40.34 -17.21 27.97
C THR A 65 40.17 -17.51 29.45
N LEU A 66 39.08 -18.15 29.81
CA LEU A 66 38.80 -18.70 31.14
C LEU A 66 39.30 -20.14 31.23
N THR A 67 40.31 -20.37 32.06
CA THR A 67 40.59 -21.67 32.70
C THR A 67 39.75 -21.78 33.97
N PRO A 68 39.24 -22.95 34.33
CA PRO A 68 38.34 -23.12 35.46
C PRO A 68 39.11 -23.33 36.76
N ASP A 69 38.83 -22.52 37.77
CA ASP A 69 39.19 -22.87 39.14
C ASP A 69 37.94 -22.91 40.07
N LYS A 70 37.92 -23.97 40.87
CA LYS A 70 36.88 -24.29 41.84
C LYS A 70 37.16 -23.60 43.13
N SER A 71 36.22 -22.90 43.77
CA SER A 71 35.91 -23.00 45.19
C SER A 71 34.90 -21.94 45.68
N ALA A 72 33.79 -22.45 46.15
CA ALA A 72 33.02 -22.17 47.38
C ALA A 72 32.75 -20.75 47.92
N ARG A 73 31.44 -20.40 47.84
CA ARG A 73 30.50 -19.93 48.89
C ARG A 73 30.67 -18.55 49.61
N PRO A 74 29.62 -18.11 50.37
CA PRO A 74 28.48 -17.27 49.93
C PRO A 74 28.29 -16.00 50.81
N VAL A 75 27.18 -15.26 50.55
CA VAL A 75 26.43 -14.34 51.50
C VAL A 75 26.77 -12.84 51.41
N GLY A 76 25.70 -12.09 51.13
CA GLY A 76 25.65 -10.64 51.42
C GLY A 76 24.41 -9.98 50.82
N ARG A 77 23.41 -9.76 51.65
CA ARG A 77 22.13 -9.06 51.39
C ARG A 77 22.31 -7.58 51.07
N ASN A 78 21.38 -7.10 50.23
CA ASN A 78 20.76 -5.79 50.05
C ASN A 78 21.26 -4.57 50.85
N PRO A 79 21.08 -3.33 50.29
CA PRO A 79 19.82 -2.66 50.57
C PRO A 79 19.14 -1.93 49.39
N LEU A 80 17.82 -1.88 49.54
CA LEU A 80 16.83 -1.02 48.93
C LEU A 80 17.25 0.43 48.69
N VAL A 81 16.93 1.00 47.49
CA VAL A 81 16.65 2.41 47.33
C VAL A 81 15.26 2.53 46.73
N GLU A 82 14.42 3.22 47.46
CA GLU A 82 13.05 3.60 47.15
C GLU A 82 12.98 4.62 46.00
N GLY A 83 11.91 4.50 45.22
CA GLY A 83 11.06 5.65 44.87
C GLY A 83 11.41 6.43 43.62
N SER A 84 10.83 6.10 42.49
CA SER A 84 10.15 7.09 41.64
C SER A 84 8.97 6.43 40.93
N GLN A 85 7.78 6.85 41.36
CA GLN A 85 6.52 6.53 40.71
C GLN A 85 6.49 7.11 39.32
N ILE A 86 6.36 6.26 38.32
CA ILE A 86 5.94 6.69 36.98
C ILE A 86 4.42 6.44 36.95
N ASP A 87 3.66 7.53 36.91
CA ASP A 87 2.23 7.50 36.71
C ASP A 87 1.89 6.90 35.34
N ILE A 88 1.39 5.68 35.36
CA ILE A 88 0.80 5.03 34.20
C ILE A 88 -0.60 5.64 34.01
N VAL A 89 -0.71 6.58 33.10
CA VAL A 89 -2.00 7.06 32.61
C VAL A 89 -2.65 5.91 31.81
N LYS A 90 -3.63 5.28 32.41
CA LYS A 90 -4.50 4.30 31.72
C LYS A 90 -5.35 5.06 30.71
N PRO A 91 -5.33 4.70 29.41
CA PRO A 91 -6.30 5.25 28.47
C PRO A 91 -7.70 4.71 28.83
N VAL A 92 -8.61 5.60 29.08
CA VAL A 92 -10.04 5.29 29.24
C VAL A 92 -10.59 4.99 27.85
N ILE A 93 -10.71 3.71 27.52
CA ILE A 93 -11.41 3.25 26.32
C ILE A 93 -12.90 3.47 26.55
N LYS A 94 -13.46 4.48 25.91
CA LYS A 94 -14.90 4.59 25.74
C LYS A 94 -15.35 3.50 24.77
N VAL A 95 -15.96 2.45 25.30
CA VAL A 95 -16.69 1.46 24.51
C VAL A 95 -17.91 2.18 23.93
N ASN A 96 -17.84 2.52 22.66
CA ASN A 96 -19.01 2.92 21.89
C ASN A 96 -19.82 1.64 21.62
N LYS A 97 -21.05 1.65 22.12
CA LYS A 97 -22.07 0.65 21.81
C LYS A 97 -22.25 0.53 20.31
N SER A 98 -22.50 -0.71 19.87
CA SER A 98 -22.86 -1.10 18.51
C SER A 98 -23.78 -0.07 17.85
N PRO A 99 -23.53 0.38 16.62
CA PRO A 99 -24.49 1.17 15.91
C PRO A 99 -25.69 0.28 15.56
N ASP A 100 -26.87 0.71 15.99
CA ASP A 100 -28.13 0.22 15.45
C ASP A 100 -28.09 0.26 13.91
N ILE A 101 -28.74 -0.71 13.30
CA ILE A 101 -28.99 -0.79 11.86
C ILE A 101 -29.74 0.49 11.48
N ILE A 102 -28.98 1.52 11.10
CA ILE A 102 -29.52 2.74 10.52
C ILE A 102 -29.78 2.41 9.06
N ASP A 103 -30.98 2.72 8.62
CA ASP A 103 -31.51 2.66 7.27
C ASP A 103 -30.44 3.14 6.25
N GLU A 104 -29.72 2.18 5.63
CA GLU A 104 -28.63 2.46 4.69
C GLU A 104 -29.11 3.23 3.45
N GLY A 105 -30.40 3.20 3.16
CA GLY A 105 -31.01 3.91 2.03
C GLY A 105 -30.96 5.43 2.20
N SER A 106 -31.30 5.96 3.35
CA SER A 106 -31.35 7.41 3.59
C SER A 106 -29.96 8.07 3.64
N ALA A 107 -28.95 7.34 4.11
CA ALA A 107 -27.56 7.83 4.15
C ALA A 107 -26.92 7.84 2.75
N ILE A 108 -27.34 6.98 1.84
CA ILE A 108 -26.89 6.96 0.44
C ILE A 108 -27.55 8.13 -0.32
N GLU A 109 -28.84 8.38 -0.13
CA GLU A 109 -29.55 9.52 -0.75
C GLU A 109 -28.94 10.86 -0.35
N GLU A 110 -28.69 11.11 0.95
CA GLU A 110 -28.05 12.36 1.41
C GLU A 110 -26.63 12.56 0.86
N LYS A 111 -25.89 11.46 0.68
CA LYS A 111 -24.54 11.49 0.11
C LYS A 111 -24.55 11.67 -1.41
N LEU A 112 -25.54 11.14 -2.11
CA LEU A 112 -25.75 11.36 -3.54
C LEU A 112 -26.21 12.79 -3.84
N ASP A 113 -27.07 13.37 -3.01
CA ASP A 113 -27.49 14.78 -3.11
C ASP A 113 -26.31 15.76 -2.98
N ASN A 114 -25.36 15.46 -2.10
CA ASN A 114 -24.13 16.25 -1.98
C ASN A 114 -23.24 16.11 -3.22
N LEU A 115 -23.14 14.92 -3.83
CA LEU A 115 -22.41 14.68 -5.07
C LEU A 115 -23.06 15.37 -6.25
N SER A 116 -24.39 15.27 -6.39
CA SER A 116 -25.16 15.94 -7.46
C SER A 116 -25.01 17.46 -7.38
N THR A 117 -25.04 18.03 -6.18
CA THR A 117 -24.86 19.48 -5.96
C THR A 117 -23.46 19.97 -6.36
N LEU A 118 -22.43 19.16 -6.11
CA LEU A 118 -21.04 19.49 -6.51
C LEU A 118 -20.86 19.39 -8.02
N LEU A 119 -21.47 18.40 -8.65
CA LEU A 119 -21.41 18.19 -10.09
C LEU A 119 -22.23 19.27 -10.83
N GLU A 120 -23.42 19.66 -10.35
CA GLU A 120 -24.18 20.78 -10.89
C GLU A 120 -23.43 22.12 -10.81
N LYS A 121 -22.68 22.35 -9.72
CA LYS A 121 -21.82 23.54 -9.63
C LYS A 121 -20.73 23.54 -10.69
N ASN A 122 -20.10 22.40 -10.95
CA ASN A 122 -19.06 22.29 -11.98
C ASN A 122 -19.62 22.46 -13.39
N ILE A 123 -20.82 21.94 -13.68
CA ILE A 123 -21.52 22.18 -14.97
C ILE A 123 -21.80 23.66 -15.17
N LYS A 124 -22.30 24.37 -14.16
CA LYS A 124 -22.59 25.81 -14.23
C LYS A 124 -21.33 26.68 -14.36
N PHE A 125 -20.16 26.19 -13.97
CA PHE A 125 -18.88 26.87 -14.21
C PHE A 125 -18.38 26.66 -15.65
N SER A 126 -18.57 25.46 -16.22
CA SER A 126 -18.20 25.16 -17.61
C SER A 126 -19.02 25.95 -18.62
N GLU A 127 -20.33 26.15 -18.38
CA GLU A 127 -21.20 26.97 -19.27
C GLU A 127 -20.82 28.47 -19.29
N LYS A 128 -20.10 28.98 -18.28
CA LYS A 128 -19.66 30.38 -18.27
C LYS A 128 -18.40 30.66 -19.06
N ASP A 129 -17.55 29.66 -19.29
CA ASP A 129 -16.32 29.81 -20.08
C ASP A 129 -16.57 29.65 -21.59
N ASP A 130 -17.60 28.90 -22.02
CA ASP A 130 -17.96 28.73 -23.43
C ASP A 130 -18.67 29.95 -24.08
N ILE A 131 -19.09 30.97 -23.29
CA ILE A 131 -19.78 32.16 -23.80
C ILE A 131 -18.83 33.28 -24.25
N LYS A 132 -17.53 33.15 -24.06
CA LYS A 132 -16.57 34.23 -24.42
C LYS A 132 -15.91 34.14 -25.80
N ASP A 133 -16.15 33.11 -26.59
CA ASP A 133 -15.45 32.92 -27.86
C ASP A 133 -16.39 32.65 -29.07
N LYS A 134 -17.51 33.41 -29.17
CA LYS A 134 -18.29 33.45 -30.43
C LYS A 134 -18.74 34.87 -30.73
N SER A 135 -17.85 35.63 -31.36
CA SER A 135 -18.25 36.69 -32.28
C SER A 135 -17.21 36.70 -33.41
N LEU A 136 -17.60 36.21 -34.56
CA LEU A 136 -17.41 36.77 -35.88
C LEU A 136 -17.56 35.71 -37.00
N GLU A 137 -18.47 36.07 -37.85
CA GLU A 137 -18.62 35.80 -39.28
C GLU A 137 -19.47 34.64 -39.81
N SER A 138 -20.54 35.11 -40.40
CA SER A 138 -21.48 34.48 -41.31
C SER A 138 -20.83 34.09 -42.67
N ASP A 139 -21.22 32.96 -43.27
CA ASP A 139 -21.98 32.90 -44.53
C ASP A 139 -22.19 31.44 -45.01
N LYS A 140 -23.47 31.19 -45.31
CA LYS A 140 -24.13 30.36 -46.34
C LYS A 140 -23.39 29.13 -46.95
N ASP A 141 -23.92 27.95 -46.89
CA ASP A 141 -24.85 27.31 -47.85
C ASP A 141 -25.15 25.83 -47.49
N THR A 142 -26.36 25.44 -47.70
CA THR A 142 -27.07 24.18 -47.51
C THR A 142 -26.75 23.11 -48.59
N PRO A 143 -27.30 21.88 -48.56
CA PRO A 143 -27.32 20.80 -47.58
C PRO A 143 -26.82 19.47 -48.16
N ALA A 144 -26.31 18.59 -47.30
CA ALA A 144 -26.24 17.17 -47.64
C ALA A 144 -26.75 16.31 -46.45
N LYS A 145 -27.90 15.73 -46.64
CA LYS A 145 -28.44 14.66 -45.79
C LYS A 145 -27.53 13.45 -45.83
N SER A 146 -26.89 13.13 -44.73
CA SER A 146 -26.47 11.75 -44.45
C SER A 146 -27.19 11.27 -43.19
N SER A 147 -28.11 10.36 -43.43
CA SER A 147 -28.85 9.61 -42.42
C SER A 147 -27.86 8.71 -41.69
N SER A 148 -27.44 9.12 -40.52
CA SER A 148 -26.92 8.21 -39.50
C SER A 148 -27.99 8.04 -38.42
N SER A 149 -28.45 6.81 -38.20
CA SER A 149 -29.28 6.42 -37.09
C SER A 149 -28.51 6.55 -35.79
N GLY A 150 -28.35 7.81 -35.28
CA GLY A 150 -27.86 8.12 -33.96
C GLY A 150 -29.07 8.33 -33.06
N THR A 151 -29.15 7.62 -31.96
CA THR A 151 -30.00 7.95 -30.84
C THR A 151 -29.74 9.42 -30.47
N ASP A 152 -30.74 10.30 -30.53
CA ASP A 152 -30.63 11.69 -30.09
C ASP A 152 -30.34 11.70 -28.58
N ILE A 153 -29.06 11.72 -28.19
CA ILE A 153 -28.62 11.91 -26.81
C ILE A 153 -28.92 13.37 -26.46
N SER A 154 -29.60 13.60 -25.35
CA SER A 154 -29.84 15.01 -24.92
C SER A 154 -28.52 15.71 -24.59
N ASP A 155 -28.44 17.02 -24.81
CA ASP A 155 -27.29 17.85 -24.47
C ASP A 155 -26.87 17.70 -22.99
N GLU A 156 -27.84 17.50 -22.09
CA GLU A 156 -27.62 17.24 -20.67
C GLU A 156 -26.90 15.90 -20.42
N THR A 157 -27.31 14.84 -21.11
CA THR A 157 -26.64 13.53 -21.02
C THR A 157 -25.22 13.59 -21.53
N MET A 158 -24.99 14.31 -22.65
CA MET A 158 -23.64 14.49 -23.19
C MET A 158 -22.75 15.27 -22.24
N SER A 159 -23.27 16.31 -21.60
CA SER A 159 -22.54 17.09 -20.58
C SER A 159 -22.17 16.25 -19.37
N PHE A 160 -23.09 15.38 -18.92
CA PHE A 160 -22.82 14.43 -17.84
C PHE A 160 -21.71 13.43 -18.21
N ILE A 161 -21.78 12.83 -19.39
CA ILE A 161 -20.77 11.86 -19.87
C ILE A 161 -19.39 12.52 -19.92
N LYS A 162 -19.30 13.75 -20.43
CA LYS A 162 -18.01 14.49 -20.44
C LYS A 162 -17.46 14.76 -19.04
N LEU A 163 -18.33 15.18 -18.11
CA LEU A 163 -17.93 15.44 -16.75
C LEU A 163 -17.48 14.13 -16.04
N LEU A 164 -18.22 13.06 -16.18
CA LEU A 164 -17.88 11.73 -15.65
C LEU A 164 -16.53 11.25 -16.19
N TYR A 165 -16.35 11.35 -17.52
CA TYR A 165 -15.10 10.98 -18.17
C TYR A 165 -13.92 11.75 -17.59
N ASN A 166 -14.00 13.08 -17.54
CA ASN A 166 -12.92 13.91 -17.01
C ASN A 166 -12.63 13.60 -15.53
N THR A 167 -13.68 13.46 -14.70
CA THR A 167 -13.51 13.15 -13.27
C THR A 167 -12.80 11.81 -13.03
N LEU A 168 -13.13 10.79 -13.82
CA LEU A 168 -12.49 9.48 -13.69
C LEU A 168 -11.03 9.50 -14.20
N ILE A 169 -10.76 10.20 -15.30
CA ILE A 169 -9.39 10.38 -15.83
C ILE A 169 -8.51 11.17 -14.85
N GLU A 170 -9.03 12.24 -14.25
CA GLU A 170 -8.33 13.01 -13.21
C GLU A 170 -7.99 12.17 -11.97
N ASN A 171 -8.82 11.16 -11.68
CA ASN A 171 -8.57 10.18 -10.64
C ASN A 171 -7.68 9.00 -11.10
N GLU A 172 -7.07 9.09 -12.29
CA GLU A 172 -6.19 8.06 -12.86
C GLU A 172 -6.89 6.70 -13.11
N VAL A 173 -8.21 6.71 -13.37
CA VAL A 173 -8.89 5.53 -13.90
C VAL A 173 -8.46 5.33 -15.34
N ASP A 174 -8.08 4.11 -15.73
CA ASP A 174 -7.62 3.80 -17.08
C ASP A 174 -8.73 4.05 -18.11
N GLU A 175 -8.35 4.64 -19.24
CA GLU A 175 -9.26 5.06 -20.30
C GLU A 175 -10.15 3.92 -20.80
N ILE A 176 -9.67 2.68 -20.82
CA ILE A 176 -10.43 1.51 -21.22
C ILE A 176 -11.66 1.34 -20.32
N TYR A 177 -11.48 1.48 -19.00
CA TYR A 177 -12.58 1.32 -18.04
C TYR A 177 -13.50 2.53 -18.00
N VAL A 178 -12.94 3.74 -18.20
CA VAL A 178 -13.73 4.97 -18.32
C VAL A 178 -14.67 4.87 -19.52
N ASN A 179 -14.16 4.47 -20.70
CA ASN A 179 -14.97 4.27 -21.91
C ASN A 179 -16.07 3.22 -21.70
N GLN A 180 -15.77 2.11 -21.04
CA GLN A 180 -16.78 1.10 -20.70
C GLN A 180 -17.91 1.67 -19.82
N LEU A 181 -17.57 2.49 -18.83
CA LEU A 181 -18.55 3.11 -17.95
C LEU A 181 -19.40 4.16 -18.68
N THR A 182 -18.79 4.99 -19.53
CA THR A 182 -19.50 6.00 -20.31
C THR A 182 -20.41 5.37 -21.38
N ASP A 183 -19.96 4.33 -22.06
CA ASP A 183 -20.79 3.56 -23.00
C ASP A 183 -22.01 2.92 -22.33
N GLU A 184 -21.83 2.45 -21.10
CA GLU A 184 -22.94 1.89 -20.31
C GLU A 184 -23.95 2.96 -19.92
N VAL A 185 -23.50 4.17 -19.58
CA VAL A 185 -24.39 5.31 -19.32
C VAL A 185 -25.16 5.69 -20.57
N GLU A 186 -24.49 5.79 -21.72
CA GLU A 186 -25.11 6.12 -23.00
C GLU A 186 -26.26 5.15 -23.34
N LYS A 187 -26.02 3.83 -23.16
CA LYS A 187 -27.03 2.78 -23.47
C LYS A 187 -28.29 2.87 -22.61
N ILE A 188 -28.17 3.32 -21.35
CA ILE A 188 -29.32 3.43 -20.43
C ILE A 188 -29.98 4.80 -20.49
N SER A 189 -29.28 5.82 -21.01
CA SER A 189 -29.77 7.17 -21.07
C SER A 189 -30.95 7.30 -22.03
N LYS A 190 -32.06 7.87 -21.54
CA LYS A 190 -33.22 8.22 -22.31
C LYS A 190 -33.42 9.73 -22.28
N PRO A 191 -34.00 10.34 -23.34
CA PRO A 191 -34.32 11.75 -23.31
C PRO A 191 -35.14 12.12 -22.06
N GLY A 192 -34.66 13.13 -21.29
CA GLY A 192 -35.30 13.56 -20.04
C GLY A 192 -34.95 12.73 -18.79
N MET A 193 -33.94 11.85 -18.86
CA MET A 193 -33.48 11.13 -17.68
C MET A 193 -32.81 12.12 -16.69
N PRO A 194 -33.23 12.12 -15.40
CA PRO A 194 -32.58 12.96 -14.39
C PRO A 194 -31.11 12.60 -14.22
N PHE A 195 -30.27 13.61 -14.06
CA PHE A 195 -28.83 13.50 -13.80
C PHE A 195 -28.52 12.56 -12.61
N ASP A 196 -29.26 12.71 -11.50
CA ASP A 196 -29.09 11.90 -10.30
C ASP A 196 -29.26 10.41 -10.55
N PHE A 197 -30.18 10.05 -11.44
CA PHE A 197 -30.41 8.65 -11.81
C PHE A 197 -29.21 8.08 -12.58
N ALA A 198 -28.65 8.84 -13.51
CA ALA A 198 -27.44 8.43 -14.26
C ALA A 198 -26.25 8.26 -13.31
N LEU A 199 -26.03 9.22 -12.40
CA LEU A 199 -24.96 9.16 -11.39
C LEU A 199 -25.13 7.99 -10.44
N ALA A 200 -26.36 7.77 -9.90
CA ALA A 200 -26.64 6.63 -9.03
C ALA A 200 -26.38 5.29 -9.73
N ASN A 201 -26.70 5.21 -11.02
CA ASN A 201 -26.46 3.99 -11.81
C ASN A 201 -24.95 3.71 -11.97
N VAL A 202 -24.15 4.74 -12.31
CA VAL A 202 -22.68 4.62 -12.40
C VAL A 202 -22.11 4.19 -11.05
N TYR A 203 -22.53 4.85 -9.97
CA TYR A 203 -22.10 4.51 -8.62
C TYR A 203 -22.38 3.03 -8.29
N GLN A 204 -23.60 2.59 -8.45
CA GLN A 204 -23.99 1.19 -8.19
C GLN A 204 -23.20 0.21 -9.04
N LYS A 205 -23.00 0.50 -10.33
CA LYS A 205 -22.21 -0.35 -11.23
C LYS A 205 -20.76 -0.45 -10.81
N MET A 206 -20.13 0.66 -10.46
CA MET A 206 -18.73 0.65 -9.98
C MET A 206 -18.60 -0.15 -8.68
N VAL A 207 -19.53 0.02 -7.73
CA VAL A 207 -19.55 -0.76 -6.48
C VAL A 207 -19.73 -2.25 -6.77
N LEU A 208 -20.63 -2.63 -7.67
CA LEU A 208 -20.83 -4.03 -8.07
C LEU A 208 -19.59 -4.62 -8.76
N LYS A 209 -18.89 -3.84 -9.59
CA LYS A 209 -17.64 -4.27 -10.25
C LYS A 209 -16.52 -4.51 -9.25
N PHE A 210 -16.43 -3.74 -8.17
CA PHE A 210 -15.51 -4.04 -7.08
C PHE A 210 -15.82 -5.37 -6.37
N GLY A 211 -17.10 -5.69 -6.24
CA GLY A 211 -17.55 -6.85 -5.47
C GLY A 211 -17.43 -6.64 -3.96
N LYS A 212 -17.47 -7.74 -3.22
CA LYS A 212 -17.29 -7.72 -1.77
C LYS A 212 -15.80 -7.67 -1.43
N SER A 213 -15.47 -7.01 -0.32
CA SER A 213 -14.15 -7.14 0.29
C SER A 213 -13.99 -8.54 0.88
N GLU A 214 -12.77 -9.07 0.79
CA GLU A 214 -12.43 -10.37 1.35
C GLU A 214 -11.25 -10.24 2.33
N PRO A 215 -11.50 -9.72 3.55
CA PRO A 215 -10.50 -9.65 4.59
C PRO A 215 -10.13 -11.05 5.10
N ILE A 216 -9.16 -11.12 6.02
CA ILE A 216 -8.83 -12.35 6.76
C ILE A 216 -10.10 -12.87 7.43
N GLU A 217 -10.50 -14.07 7.06
CA GLU A 217 -11.70 -14.69 7.62
C GLU A 217 -11.43 -15.21 9.03
N PRO A 218 -12.39 -15.06 9.95
CA PRO A 218 -12.29 -15.66 11.28
C PRO A 218 -12.14 -17.18 11.21
N ILE A 219 -11.22 -17.72 11.99
CA ILE A 219 -11.05 -19.17 12.15
C ILE A 219 -11.96 -19.66 13.27
N GLU A 220 -12.74 -20.70 12.98
CA GLU A 220 -13.57 -21.38 13.97
C GLU A 220 -12.70 -22.23 14.93
N PRO A 221 -13.08 -22.36 16.20
CA PRO A 221 -12.32 -23.15 17.16
C PRO A 221 -12.12 -24.59 16.68
N GLY A 222 -10.87 -25.01 16.58
CA GLY A 222 -10.49 -26.37 16.18
C GLY A 222 -10.27 -26.59 14.68
N GLN A 223 -10.32 -25.54 13.84
CA GLN A 223 -10.00 -25.66 12.42
C GLN A 223 -8.48 -25.75 12.13
N GLY A 224 -7.62 -25.58 13.12
CA GLY A 224 -6.17 -25.53 12.94
C GLY A 224 -5.66 -24.18 12.42
N PRO A 225 -4.35 -24.02 12.26
CA PRO A 225 -3.79 -22.78 11.81
C PRO A 225 -4.06 -22.54 10.31
N ARG A 226 -4.23 -21.26 9.93
CA ARG A 226 -4.20 -20.82 8.55
C ARG A 226 -2.99 -19.93 8.32
N ALA A 227 -2.30 -20.15 7.21
CA ALA A 227 -1.19 -19.31 6.79
C ALA A 227 -1.69 -18.12 5.97
N GLU A 228 -1.39 -16.90 6.44
CA GLU A 228 -1.65 -15.65 5.75
C GLU A 228 -0.35 -15.16 5.14
N ILE A 229 -0.18 -15.29 3.83
CA ILE A 229 1.09 -15.10 3.13
C ILE A 229 1.09 -13.78 2.37
N PHE A 230 2.07 -12.91 2.65
CA PHE A 230 2.15 -11.57 2.06
C PHE A 230 3.25 -11.51 1.02
N ILE A 231 2.87 -11.36 -0.23
CA ILE A 231 3.74 -11.28 -1.40
C ILE A 231 3.71 -9.87 -2.02
N GLY A 232 4.70 -9.55 -2.85
CA GLY A 232 4.75 -8.27 -3.55
C GLY A 232 6.13 -7.63 -3.57
N PRO A 233 6.32 -6.52 -4.29
CA PRO A 233 7.61 -5.87 -4.49
C PRO A 233 8.26 -5.34 -3.22
N THR A 234 9.53 -4.97 -3.33
CA THR A 234 10.26 -4.31 -2.23
C THR A 234 9.68 -2.92 -1.97
N GLY A 235 9.54 -2.57 -0.67
CA GLY A 235 9.17 -1.21 -0.25
C GLY A 235 7.68 -0.86 -0.37
N VAL A 236 6.82 -1.81 -0.77
CA VAL A 236 5.36 -1.61 -0.82
C VAL A 236 4.69 -1.61 0.57
N GLY A 237 5.38 -2.03 1.64
CA GLY A 237 4.85 -2.00 3.00
C GLY A 237 4.35 -3.35 3.52
N LYS A 238 4.80 -4.50 2.99
CA LYS A 238 4.42 -5.84 3.46
C LYS A 238 4.61 -6.01 4.97
N THR A 239 5.83 -5.87 5.43
CA THR A 239 6.21 -6.04 6.84
C THR A 239 5.38 -5.15 7.79
N THR A 240 5.13 -3.89 7.40
CA THR A 240 4.30 -2.96 8.19
C THR A 240 2.83 -3.36 8.17
N THR A 241 2.32 -3.85 7.06
CA THR A 241 0.94 -4.35 6.93
C THR A 241 0.73 -5.58 7.80
N ILE A 242 1.68 -6.52 7.79
CA ILE A 242 1.68 -7.70 8.66
C ILE A 242 1.63 -7.29 10.13
N ALA A 243 2.46 -6.32 10.55
CA ALA A 243 2.47 -5.84 11.93
C ALA A 243 1.10 -5.26 12.36
N LYS A 244 0.42 -4.53 11.48
CA LYS A 244 -0.92 -3.98 11.74
C LYS A 244 -1.96 -5.09 11.90
N LEU A 245 -1.99 -6.03 10.96
CA LEU A 245 -2.94 -7.16 11.00
C LEU A 245 -2.65 -8.10 12.16
N ALA A 246 -1.38 -8.40 12.46
CA ALA A 246 -1.00 -9.20 13.62
C ALA A 246 -1.44 -8.55 14.93
N SER A 247 -1.30 -7.22 15.05
CA SER A 247 -1.79 -6.47 16.20
C SER A 247 -3.31 -6.55 16.33
N GLU A 248 -4.04 -6.35 15.23
CA GLU A 248 -5.50 -6.47 15.23
C GLU A 248 -5.96 -7.87 15.67
N LEU A 249 -5.40 -8.92 15.07
CA LEU A 249 -5.75 -10.31 15.38
C LEU A 249 -5.39 -10.71 16.82
N SER A 250 -4.15 -10.37 17.27
CA SER A 250 -3.68 -10.81 18.59
C SER A 250 -4.23 -9.97 19.73
N VAL A 251 -4.26 -8.63 19.58
CA VAL A 251 -4.65 -7.72 20.68
C VAL A 251 -6.15 -7.51 20.74
N THR A 252 -6.78 -7.21 19.58
CA THR A 252 -8.21 -6.89 19.53
C THR A 252 -9.06 -8.15 19.51
N GLN A 253 -8.74 -9.11 18.64
CA GLN A 253 -9.52 -10.31 18.46
C GLN A 253 -9.10 -11.48 19.36
N LYS A 254 -7.99 -11.32 20.14
CA LYS A 254 -7.46 -12.32 21.07
C LYS A 254 -7.15 -13.68 20.42
N LYS A 255 -6.75 -13.66 19.15
CA LYS A 255 -6.34 -14.84 18.42
C LYS A 255 -4.87 -15.17 18.67
N LYS A 256 -4.52 -16.44 18.58
CA LYS A 256 -3.13 -16.89 18.67
C LYS A 256 -2.46 -16.69 17.31
N VAL A 257 -1.52 -15.76 17.23
CA VAL A 257 -0.82 -15.38 16.00
C VAL A 257 0.66 -15.70 16.13
N ALA A 258 1.26 -16.28 15.09
CA ALA A 258 2.70 -16.42 14.95
C ALA A 258 3.19 -15.60 13.74
N LEU A 259 4.36 -14.98 13.86
CA LEU A 259 5.01 -14.28 12.75
C LEU A 259 6.18 -15.09 12.21
N VAL A 260 6.22 -15.23 10.90
CA VAL A 260 7.28 -15.93 10.18
C VAL A 260 7.80 -15.02 9.07
N THR A 261 9.11 -14.98 8.86
CA THR A 261 9.69 -14.29 7.70
C THR A 261 10.63 -15.21 6.94
N VAL A 262 10.51 -15.18 5.61
CA VAL A 262 11.47 -15.75 4.67
C VAL A 262 12.32 -14.65 3.99
N ASP A 263 12.17 -13.37 4.37
CA ASP A 263 13.01 -12.26 3.92
C ASP A 263 14.35 -12.28 4.67
N THR A 264 15.22 -13.20 4.30
CA THR A 264 16.56 -13.37 4.89
C THR A 264 17.59 -12.41 4.32
N TYR A 265 17.29 -11.78 3.17
CA TYR A 265 18.19 -10.84 2.50
C TYR A 265 18.22 -9.47 3.19
N ARG A 266 17.12 -9.07 3.82
CA ARG A 266 16.96 -7.75 4.44
C ARG A 266 16.94 -7.88 5.95
N ILE A 267 18.12 -7.99 6.55
CA ILE A 267 18.30 -8.14 8.01
C ILE A 267 17.48 -7.10 8.80
N ALA A 268 17.51 -5.84 8.36
CA ALA A 268 16.75 -4.78 9.03
C ALA A 268 15.22 -4.99 8.99
N ALA A 269 14.68 -5.59 7.93
CA ALA A 269 13.24 -5.89 7.85
C ALA A 269 12.86 -7.02 8.80
N ALA A 270 13.66 -8.08 8.88
CA ALA A 270 13.45 -9.18 9.84
C ALA A 270 13.53 -8.67 11.30
N GLU A 271 14.50 -7.80 11.62
CA GLU A 271 14.61 -7.21 12.96
C GLU A 271 13.45 -6.25 13.29
N GLN A 272 12.94 -5.53 12.31
CA GLN A 272 11.73 -4.71 12.47
C GLN A 272 10.53 -5.59 12.82
N LEU A 273 10.32 -6.70 12.08
CA LEU A 273 9.21 -7.63 12.36
C LEU A 273 9.38 -8.32 13.72
N ARG A 274 10.62 -8.69 14.10
CA ARG A 274 10.96 -9.21 15.43
C ARG A 274 10.59 -8.23 16.54
N THR A 275 10.83 -6.94 16.32
CA THR A 275 10.48 -5.89 17.29
C THR A 275 8.97 -5.84 17.50
N TYR A 276 8.18 -5.86 16.42
CA TYR A 276 6.71 -5.94 16.54
C TYR A 276 6.25 -7.22 17.25
N ALA A 277 6.82 -8.38 16.92
CA ALA A 277 6.51 -9.63 17.60
C ALA A 277 6.75 -9.54 19.10
N SER A 278 7.87 -8.93 19.49
CA SER A 278 8.23 -8.73 20.92
C SER A 278 7.25 -7.79 21.63
N ILE A 279 6.81 -6.70 20.98
CA ILE A 279 5.82 -5.77 21.54
C ILE A 279 4.46 -6.45 21.72
N LEU A 280 4.08 -7.29 20.75
CA LEU A 280 2.81 -8.02 20.76
C LEU A 280 2.84 -9.30 21.62
N GLU A 281 4.01 -9.67 22.14
CA GLU A 281 4.25 -10.91 22.90
C GLU A 281 3.86 -12.18 22.11
N ILE A 282 4.08 -12.18 20.80
CA ILE A 282 3.81 -13.30 19.89
C ILE A 282 5.11 -13.91 19.36
N PRO A 283 5.13 -15.22 19.05
CA PRO A 283 6.33 -15.88 18.54
C PRO A 283 6.71 -15.34 17.17
N PHE A 284 8.04 -15.31 16.94
CA PHE A 284 8.65 -14.89 15.68
C PHE A 284 9.71 -15.90 15.25
N ARG A 285 9.70 -16.27 13.98
CA ARG A 285 10.71 -17.16 13.38
C ARG A 285 11.21 -16.65 12.04
N VAL A 286 12.53 -16.75 11.82
CA VAL A 286 13.15 -16.56 10.50
C VAL A 286 13.38 -17.92 9.89
N ILE A 287 13.03 -18.09 8.62
CA ILE A 287 13.11 -19.37 7.89
C ILE A 287 14.11 -19.23 6.75
N TYR A 288 15.04 -20.16 6.67
CA TYR A 288 16.12 -20.18 5.71
C TYR A 288 15.99 -21.33 4.68
N SER A 289 15.09 -22.29 4.90
CA SER A 289 14.90 -23.41 3.99
C SER A 289 13.47 -23.95 4.01
N VAL A 290 13.12 -24.70 2.97
CA VAL A 290 11.81 -25.37 2.85
C VAL A 290 11.59 -26.37 3.99
N GLU A 291 12.65 -27.03 4.46
CA GLU A 291 12.60 -27.99 5.59
C GLU A 291 12.22 -27.27 6.89
N GLU A 292 12.78 -26.08 7.12
CA GLU A 292 12.40 -25.25 8.27
C GLU A 292 10.94 -24.79 8.18
N MET A 293 10.40 -24.53 6.97
CA MET A 293 9.01 -24.18 6.77
C MET A 293 8.06 -25.32 7.17
N LYS A 294 8.42 -26.57 6.87
CA LYS A 294 7.67 -27.75 7.34
C LYS A 294 7.60 -27.82 8.87
N GLN A 295 8.71 -27.47 9.54
CA GLN A 295 8.74 -27.45 11.00
C GLN A 295 7.86 -26.35 11.59
N VAL A 296 7.68 -25.23 10.88
CA VAL A 296 6.75 -24.14 11.30
C VAL A 296 5.32 -24.64 11.44
N ALA A 297 4.85 -25.45 10.50
CA ALA A 297 3.50 -26.00 10.52
C ALA A 297 3.26 -26.87 11.78
N GLU A 298 4.25 -27.67 12.16
CA GLU A 298 4.14 -28.52 13.36
C GLU A 298 4.27 -27.70 14.66
N ASP A 299 5.20 -26.74 14.71
CA ASP A 299 5.46 -25.93 15.91
C ASP A 299 4.31 -24.98 16.24
N PHE A 300 3.58 -24.53 15.23
CA PHE A 300 2.46 -23.58 15.38
C PHE A 300 1.07 -24.20 15.13
N LYS A 301 0.95 -25.51 15.16
CA LYS A 301 -0.34 -26.21 14.96
C LYS A 301 -1.46 -25.83 15.92
N ASP A 302 -1.13 -25.31 17.11
CA ASP A 302 -2.07 -24.85 18.13
C ASP A 302 -2.38 -23.34 18.03
N TYR A 303 -1.89 -22.68 16.95
CA TYR A 303 -2.17 -21.28 16.67
C TYR A 303 -3.38 -21.13 15.74
N ASP A 304 -3.98 -19.93 15.73
CA ASP A 304 -5.06 -19.61 14.80
C ASP A 304 -4.49 -19.15 13.45
N TYR A 305 -3.47 -18.26 13.47
CA TYR A 305 -2.89 -17.68 12.26
C TYR A 305 -1.36 -17.74 12.28
N ILE A 306 -0.79 -18.05 11.12
CA ILE A 306 0.65 -17.94 10.84
C ILE A 306 0.81 -16.88 9.76
N MET A 307 1.32 -15.70 10.11
CA MET A 307 1.52 -14.61 9.15
C MET A 307 2.93 -14.67 8.58
N VAL A 308 3.03 -14.79 7.26
CA VAL A 308 4.29 -15.03 6.56
C VAL A 308 4.71 -13.81 5.74
N ASP A 309 5.82 -13.17 6.15
CA ASP A 309 6.47 -12.08 5.41
C ASP A 309 7.45 -12.66 4.38
N THR A 310 7.26 -12.33 3.11
CA THR A 310 8.15 -12.78 2.04
C THR A 310 9.12 -11.70 1.60
N ALA A 311 10.25 -12.11 1.02
CA ALA A 311 11.18 -11.20 0.40
C ALA A 311 10.49 -10.40 -0.72
N GLY A 312 10.68 -9.08 -0.71
CA GLY A 312 10.26 -8.26 -1.83
C GLY A 312 11.25 -8.40 -2.98
N HIS A 313 10.76 -8.75 -4.16
CA HIS A 313 11.59 -8.83 -5.35
C HIS A 313 10.97 -8.04 -6.51
N SER A 314 11.79 -7.66 -7.47
CA SER A 314 11.30 -7.13 -8.73
C SER A 314 10.75 -8.29 -9.56
N GLN A 315 9.76 -8.01 -10.41
CA GLN A 315 9.13 -8.99 -11.31
C GLN A 315 10.11 -9.73 -12.25
N HIS A 316 11.37 -9.28 -12.31
CA HIS A 316 12.40 -9.84 -13.20
C HIS A 316 13.41 -10.78 -12.48
N ASN A 317 13.17 -11.14 -11.23
CA ASN A 317 14.06 -12.03 -10.47
C ASN A 317 13.43 -13.42 -10.30
N ASP A 318 13.68 -14.29 -11.27
CA ASP A 318 13.10 -15.65 -11.33
C ASP A 318 13.59 -16.55 -10.19
N GLU A 319 14.82 -16.39 -9.68
CA GLU A 319 15.33 -17.21 -8.57
C GLU A 319 14.52 -16.98 -7.30
N LEU A 320 14.36 -15.73 -6.90
CA LEU A 320 13.56 -15.39 -5.71
C LEU A 320 12.07 -15.73 -5.88
N LYS A 321 11.57 -15.68 -7.12
CA LYS A 321 10.21 -16.09 -7.46
C LYS A 321 10.02 -17.59 -7.20
N ASN A 322 10.95 -18.43 -7.66
CA ASN A 322 10.92 -19.86 -7.44
C ASN A 322 11.04 -20.24 -5.95
N ASP A 323 11.88 -19.53 -5.19
CA ASP A 323 12.02 -19.75 -3.76
C ASP A 323 10.71 -19.48 -3.02
N ILE A 324 10.06 -18.35 -3.32
CA ILE A 324 8.77 -17.98 -2.73
C ILE A 324 7.70 -19.02 -3.10
N GLU A 325 7.65 -19.44 -4.35
CA GLU A 325 6.73 -20.49 -4.81
C GLU A 325 6.92 -21.79 -4.01
N ALA A 326 8.17 -22.21 -3.79
CA ALA A 326 8.48 -23.41 -3.02
C ALA A 326 7.99 -23.31 -1.56
N TYR A 327 8.15 -22.14 -0.92
CA TYR A 327 7.63 -21.92 0.44
C TYR A 327 6.10 -21.93 0.47
N ILE A 328 5.43 -21.29 -0.48
CA ILE A 328 3.96 -21.25 -0.56
C ILE A 328 3.40 -22.65 -0.75
N ARG A 329 3.89 -23.40 -1.75
CA ARG A 329 3.45 -24.78 -2.03
C ARG A 329 3.65 -25.69 -0.82
N THR A 330 4.77 -25.52 -0.10
CA THR A 330 5.03 -26.31 1.11
C THR A 330 3.99 -26.04 2.19
N LEU A 331 3.54 -24.79 2.36
CA LEU A 331 2.49 -24.45 3.32
C LEU A 331 1.12 -24.95 2.86
N GLU A 332 0.79 -24.81 1.56
CA GLU A 332 -0.47 -25.29 0.97
C GLU A 332 -0.63 -26.82 1.11
N ASP A 333 0.47 -27.58 1.09
CA ASP A 333 0.46 -29.03 1.33
C ASP A 333 0.16 -29.39 2.81
N LEU A 334 0.33 -28.45 3.74
CA LEU A 334 0.28 -28.70 5.18
C LEU A 334 -0.92 -28.06 5.88
N MET A 335 -1.44 -26.96 5.37
CA MET A 335 -2.52 -26.20 6.00
C MET A 335 -3.26 -25.32 5.00
N ASP A 336 -4.40 -24.76 5.42
CA ASP A 336 -5.10 -23.75 4.63
C ASP A 336 -4.24 -22.50 4.49
N CYS A 337 -4.17 -21.94 3.28
CA CYS A 337 -3.37 -20.77 2.96
C CYS A 337 -4.20 -19.71 2.25
N GLU A 338 -3.94 -18.44 2.59
CA GLU A 338 -4.44 -17.28 1.88
C GLU A 338 -3.27 -16.38 1.46
N ASN A 339 -3.24 -15.97 0.20
CA ASN A 339 -2.17 -15.15 -0.34
C ASN A 339 -2.65 -13.72 -0.55
N TYR A 340 -1.84 -12.73 -0.15
CA TYR A 340 -2.12 -11.31 -0.30
C TYR A 340 -1.03 -10.65 -1.12
N LEU A 341 -1.40 -10.15 -2.30
CA LEU A 341 -0.52 -9.31 -3.10
C LEU A 341 -0.61 -7.86 -2.59
N VAL A 342 0.47 -7.41 -1.97
CA VAL A 342 0.59 -6.05 -1.43
C VAL A 342 1.15 -5.12 -2.50
N LEU A 343 0.38 -4.08 -2.84
CA LEU A 343 0.71 -3.09 -3.86
C LEU A 343 0.69 -1.68 -3.26
N SER A 344 1.59 -0.81 -3.71
CA SER A 344 1.55 0.59 -3.34
C SER A 344 0.65 1.37 -4.29
N ALA A 345 -0.31 2.14 -3.77
CA ALA A 345 -1.19 2.98 -4.56
C ALA A 345 -0.45 4.08 -5.34
N THR A 346 0.79 4.41 -4.92
CA THR A 346 1.65 5.41 -5.60
C THR A 346 2.44 4.85 -6.77
N THR A 347 2.34 3.54 -7.03
CA THR A 347 3.01 2.89 -8.16
C THR A 347 2.24 3.19 -9.45
N LYS A 348 2.94 3.41 -10.56
CA LYS A 348 2.31 3.62 -11.87
C LYS A 348 1.48 2.41 -12.27
N TYR A 349 0.32 2.65 -12.87
CA TYR A 349 -0.60 1.58 -13.27
C TYR A 349 0.05 0.51 -14.14
N ARG A 350 0.87 0.90 -15.13
CA ARG A 350 1.59 -0.05 -15.98
C ARG A 350 2.50 -1.00 -15.20
N ASP A 351 3.22 -0.45 -14.22
CA ASP A 351 4.12 -1.25 -13.39
C ASP A 351 3.30 -2.19 -12.46
N LEU A 352 2.12 -1.73 -12.01
CA LEU A 352 1.19 -2.56 -11.22
C LEU A 352 0.67 -3.77 -12.01
N ILE A 353 0.35 -3.59 -13.30
CA ILE A 353 -0.05 -4.67 -14.20
C ILE A 353 1.07 -5.72 -14.29
N GLU A 354 2.29 -5.31 -14.62
CA GLU A 354 3.43 -6.22 -14.77
C GLU A 354 3.70 -7.00 -13.47
N ILE A 355 3.57 -6.33 -12.32
CA ILE A 355 3.70 -6.98 -11.01
C ILE A 355 2.59 -8.02 -10.82
N ALA A 356 1.33 -7.62 -10.98
CA ALA A 356 0.18 -8.49 -10.74
C ALA A 356 0.18 -9.73 -11.65
N ASP A 357 0.48 -9.53 -12.93
CA ASP A 357 0.57 -10.63 -13.91
C ASP A 357 1.68 -11.61 -13.52
N SER A 358 2.86 -11.12 -13.12
CA SER A 358 3.97 -11.96 -12.66
C SER A 358 3.62 -12.79 -11.43
N TYR A 359 2.87 -12.24 -10.46
CA TYR A 359 2.45 -13.00 -9.28
C TYR A 359 1.25 -13.92 -9.54
N SER A 360 0.38 -13.59 -10.51
CA SER A 360 -0.76 -14.45 -10.89
C SER A 360 -0.35 -15.78 -11.51
N GLU A 361 0.86 -15.84 -12.08
CA GLU A 361 1.46 -17.10 -12.56
C GLU A 361 1.85 -18.06 -11.42
N LEU A 362 2.08 -17.52 -10.21
CA LEU A 362 2.53 -18.30 -9.05
C LEU A 362 1.34 -18.82 -8.24
N VAL A 363 0.44 -17.93 -7.85
CA VAL A 363 -0.64 -18.22 -6.90
C VAL A 363 -1.85 -17.32 -7.15
N ALA A 364 -3.04 -17.81 -6.75
CA ALA A 364 -4.20 -16.95 -6.58
C ALA A 364 -3.99 -16.05 -5.34
N TYR A 365 -4.41 -14.79 -5.41
CA TYR A 365 -4.21 -13.82 -4.34
C TYR A 365 -5.39 -12.86 -4.18
N LYS A 366 -5.46 -12.25 -3.00
CA LYS A 366 -6.27 -11.07 -2.70
C LYS A 366 -5.38 -9.82 -2.73
N LEU A 367 -5.95 -8.65 -2.99
CA LEU A 367 -5.20 -7.40 -3.10
C LEU A 367 -5.19 -6.63 -1.77
N ILE A 368 -4.04 -6.07 -1.43
CA ILE A 368 -3.90 -5.06 -0.38
C ILE A 368 -3.25 -3.82 -0.97
N PHE A 369 -3.90 -2.66 -0.84
CA PHE A 369 -3.33 -1.40 -1.27
C PHE A 369 -2.78 -0.61 -0.09
N THR A 370 -1.52 -0.22 -0.19
CA THR A 370 -0.83 0.59 0.82
C THR A 370 -0.61 2.02 0.33
N LYS A 371 -0.25 2.92 1.25
CA LYS A 371 0.12 4.31 0.97
C LYS A 371 -1.00 5.10 0.27
N MET A 372 -2.25 4.81 0.66
CA MET A 372 -3.40 5.53 0.13
C MET A 372 -3.44 7.00 0.56
N ASP A 373 -2.70 7.36 1.60
CA ASP A 373 -2.46 8.72 2.10
C ASP A 373 -1.44 9.51 1.27
N GLU A 374 -0.56 8.82 0.53
CA GLU A 374 0.49 9.43 -0.28
C GLU A 374 0.02 9.80 -1.70
N THR A 375 -1.21 9.44 -2.10
CA THR A 375 -1.77 9.75 -3.43
C THR A 375 -3.14 10.42 -3.34
N GLY A 376 -3.35 11.43 -4.19
CA GLY A 376 -4.66 12.06 -4.39
C GLY A 376 -5.58 11.26 -5.32
N ALA A 377 -5.01 10.54 -6.29
CA ALA A 377 -5.74 9.73 -7.26
C ALA A 377 -5.86 8.28 -6.77
N LYS A 378 -7.06 7.72 -6.83
CA LYS A 378 -7.38 6.38 -6.34
C LYS A 378 -7.81 5.40 -7.43
N GLY A 379 -7.67 5.80 -8.69
CA GLY A 379 -8.04 5.00 -9.86
C GLY A 379 -7.28 3.68 -9.96
N ASN A 380 -6.03 3.64 -9.49
CA ASN A 380 -5.24 2.41 -9.50
C ASN A 380 -5.92 1.25 -8.75
N VAL A 381 -6.67 1.52 -7.68
CA VAL A 381 -7.41 0.48 -6.96
C VAL A 381 -8.50 -0.12 -7.85
N TYR A 382 -9.25 0.74 -8.58
CA TYR A 382 -10.26 0.30 -9.52
C TYR A 382 -9.65 -0.43 -10.72
N ASN A 383 -8.61 0.15 -11.29
CA ASN A 383 -7.91 -0.41 -12.45
C ASN A 383 -7.39 -1.83 -12.16
N MET A 384 -6.73 -2.01 -11.02
CA MET A 384 -6.18 -3.31 -10.64
C MET A 384 -7.27 -4.34 -10.35
N ARG A 385 -8.37 -3.93 -9.71
CA ARG A 385 -9.52 -4.82 -9.51
C ARG A 385 -10.13 -5.28 -10.84
N MET A 386 -10.22 -4.36 -11.82
CA MET A 386 -10.75 -4.68 -13.16
C MET A 386 -9.78 -5.56 -13.95
N HIS A 387 -8.48 -5.30 -13.85
CA HIS A 387 -7.45 -6.05 -14.57
C HIS A 387 -7.32 -7.48 -14.05
N THR A 388 -7.17 -7.64 -12.73
CA THR A 388 -6.84 -8.95 -12.12
C THR A 388 -8.06 -9.79 -11.80
N GLY A 389 -9.23 -9.18 -11.62
CA GLY A 389 -10.41 -9.86 -11.06
C GLY A 389 -10.25 -10.25 -9.57
N ALA A 390 -9.07 -10.04 -8.96
CA ALA A 390 -8.81 -10.40 -7.57
C ALA A 390 -9.54 -9.48 -6.58
N PRO A 391 -10.15 -9.99 -5.51
CA PRO A 391 -10.83 -9.17 -4.53
C PRO A 391 -9.84 -8.30 -3.74
N VAL A 392 -10.30 -7.13 -3.29
CA VAL A 392 -9.52 -6.25 -2.43
C VAL A 392 -9.87 -6.55 -0.97
N ALA A 393 -8.85 -6.87 -0.17
CA ALA A 393 -9.01 -7.20 1.25
C ALA A 393 -8.88 -5.97 2.16
N TYR A 394 -7.77 -5.25 2.03
CA TYR A 394 -7.42 -4.14 2.92
C TYR A 394 -6.83 -2.95 2.18
N ILE A 395 -6.89 -1.79 2.84
CA ILE A 395 -6.16 -0.58 2.46
C ILE A 395 -5.40 -0.03 3.67
N THR A 396 -4.23 0.61 3.46
CA THR A 396 -3.53 1.34 4.52
C THR A 396 -3.42 2.83 4.17
N ASN A 397 -3.62 3.68 5.20
CA ASN A 397 -3.73 5.13 5.06
C ASN A 397 -2.67 5.88 5.89
N GLY A 398 -1.53 5.23 6.21
CA GLY A 398 -0.47 5.85 6.99
C GLY A 398 0.47 4.82 7.61
N GLN A 399 1.33 5.29 8.53
CA GLN A 399 2.44 4.49 9.09
C GLN A 399 2.18 3.98 10.51
N ASN A 400 1.11 4.42 11.19
CA ASN A 400 0.82 3.99 12.56
C ASN A 400 0.38 2.54 12.63
N VAL A 401 0.90 1.81 13.62
CA VAL A 401 0.53 0.43 13.92
C VAL A 401 -0.16 0.44 15.29
N PRO A 402 -1.38 -0.08 15.40
CA PRO A 402 -2.17 -0.81 14.39
C PRO A 402 -3.11 0.04 13.52
N ASP A 403 -3.30 1.32 13.79
CA ASP A 403 -4.49 2.10 13.45
C ASP A 403 -4.68 2.39 11.95
N ASP A 404 -3.58 2.53 11.18
CA ASP A 404 -3.65 3.00 9.79
C ASP A 404 -3.89 1.84 8.79
N ILE A 405 -4.81 0.93 9.11
CA ILE A 405 -5.30 -0.11 8.21
C ILE A 405 -6.82 -0.22 8.33
N ALA A 406 -7.49 -0.49 7.22
CA ALA A 406 -8.92 -0.71 7.20
C ALA A 406 -9.29 -1.80 6.21
N ILE A 407 -10.39 -2.52 6.49
CA ILE A 407 -11.04 -3.39 5.51
C ILE A 407 -11.44 -2.51 4.32
N PHE A 408 -11.24 -3.04 3.12
CA PHE A 408 -11.60 -2.33 1.90
C PHE A 408 -13.11 -2.05 1.84
N ASP A 409 -13.43 -0.80 1.54
CA ASP A 409 -14.80 -0.34 1.34
C ASP A 409 -14.97 0.20 -0.08
N ALA A 410 -15.65 -0.58 -0.93
CA ALA A 410 -15.93 -0.22 -2.32
C ALA A 410 -16.74 1.08 -2.44
N GLN A 411 -17.70 1.29 -1.55
CA GLN A 411 -18.56 2.49 -1.59
C GLN A 411 -17.73 3.75 -1.34
N ARG A 412 -16.84 3.70 -0.36
CA ARG A 412 -15.95 4.82 -0.03
C ARG A 412 -15.00 5.16 -1.20
N ILE A 413 -14.42 4.14 -1.83
CA ILE A 413 -13.51 4.35 -2.97
C ILE A 413 -14.27 4.90 -4.17
N VAL A 414 -15.42 4.33 -4.54
CA VAL A 414 -16.24 4.80 -5.66
C VAL A 414 -16.71 6.24 -5.43
N LYS A 415 -17.12 6.58 -4.21
CA LYS A 415 -17.47 7.96 -3.87
C LYS A 415 -16.32 8.94 -4.14
N ASN A 416 -15.09 8.56 -3.76
CA ASN A 416 -13.92 9.39 -4.02
C ASN A 416 -13.62 9.50 -5.52
N LEU A 417 -13.74 8.41 -6.28
CA LEU A 417 -13.53 8.40 -7.73
C LEU A 417 -14.52 9.28 -8.50
N LEU A 418 -15.73 9.42 -7.98
CA LEU A 418 -16.78 10.28 -8.54
C LEU A 418 -16.74 11.72 -8.02
N GLY A 419 -15.65 12.14 -7.36
CA GLY A 419 -15.43 13.51 -6.91
C GLY A 419 -16.00 13.85 -5.51
N GLY A 420 -16.51 12.85 -4.78
CA GLY A 420 -16.94 13.04 -3.39
C GLY A 420 -15.74 13.22 -2.44
N LYS A 421 -15.76 14.24 -1.61
CA LYS A 421 -14.76 14.40 -0.53
C LYS A 421 -15.04 13.36 0.58
N SER A 422 -14.02 12.59 0.95
CA SER A 422 -14.06 11.65 2.10
C SER A 422 -14.00 12.39 3.42
#